data_0dc500dbcda52d2bac462318a4ddf491
#
_entry.id   0dc500dbcda52d2bac462318a4ddf491
#
_cell.length_a   1.000
_cell.length_b   1.000
_cell.length_c   1.000
_cell.angle_alpha   90.00
_cell.angle_beta   90.00
_cell.angle_gamma   90.00
#
_symmetry.space_group_name_H-M   'P 1'
#
loop_
_entity.id
_entity.type
_entity.pdbx_description
1 polymer ?
#
loop_
_entity_poly.entity_id
_entity_poly.type
_entity_poly.pdbx_seq_one_letter_code
_entity_poly.pdbx_strand_id
1 'polypeptide(L)'
;LWKPLFEKGVDIEFAYRTFVWTSEAKDKAAVHCVIVGFTCGTSSRTKLLFESERSKIVSHINGYLLDAPEMFINSRGSALHEYPSIVQGNKPWDGGYLILSIEERNELLDKYPESEKYIKPFIGSYEFINGKKRYCLWLKGISPAEYRGIPEIMERLNGVADTRRKTKTVAVQTQA
;
A
#
# COMPACT_ATOMS: atom_id res chain seq x y z
N LEU A 1 -9.55 2.91 18.30
CA LEU A 1 -9.53 4.15 19.08
C LEU A 1 -10.90 4.45 19.68
N TRP A 2 -11.98 4.56 18.89
CA TRP A 2 -13.27 5.06 19.36
C TRP A 2 -14.01 4.12 20.33
N LYS A 3 -14.02 2.80 20.09
CA LYS A 3 -14.74 1.84 20.92
C LYS A 3 -14.52 2.03 22.44
N PRO A 4 -13.27 2.05 22.95
CA PRO A 4 -13.05 2.27 24.38
C PRO A 4 -13.43 3.68 24.87
N LEU A 5 -13.50 4.67 24.00
CA LEU A 5 -13.96 6.02 24.37
C LEU A 5 -15.48 6.07 24.52
N PHE A 6 -16.23 5.47 23.60
CA PHE A 6 -17.69 5.37 23.70
C PHE A 6 -18.12 4.52 24.90
N GLU A 7 -17.41 3.42 25.18
CA GLU A 7 -17.64 2.61 26.39
C GLU A 7 -17.44 3.41 27.70
N LYS A 8 -16.67 4.49 27.65
CA LYS A 8 -16.48 5.45 28.76
C LYS A 8 -17.43 6.63 28.71
N GLY A 9 -18.43 6.60 27.85
CA GLY A 9 -19.45 7.64 27.75
C GLY A 9 -19.02 8.89 26.98
N VAL A 10 -18.08 8.78 26.06
CA VAL A 10 -17.76 9.88 25.12
C VAL A 10 -18.91 10.00 24.11
N ASP A 11 -19.35 11.23 23.89
CA ASP A 11 -20.37 11.60 22.89
C ASP A 11 -19.81 12.65 21.93
N ILE A 12 -19.82 12.38 20.60
CA ILE A 12 -19.32 13.28 19.59
C ILE A 12 -20.36 14.35 19.31
N GLU A 13 -19.99 15.61 19.50
CA GLU A 13 -20.85 16.79 19.29
C GLU A 13 -20.70 17.34 17.87
N PHE A 14 -19.48 17.35 17.32
CA PHE A 14 -19.27 17.75 15.95
C PHE A 14 -18.05 17.05 15.34
N ALA A 15 -18.06 16.91 14.02
CA ALA A 15 -16.91 16.40 13.30
C ALA A 15 -16.72 17.10 11.94
N TYR A 16 -15.50 17.48 11.66
CA TYR A 16 -15.05 17.76 10.30
C TYR A 16 -14.52 16.46 9.67
N ARG A 17 -15.19 16.02 8.61
CA ARG A 17 -14.76 14.85 7.83
C ARG A 17 -13.48 15.19 7.08
N THR A 18 -12.85 14.18 6.53
CA THR A 18 -11.53 14.23 5.93
C THR A 18 -11.28 15.47 5.06
N PHE A 19 -10.25 16.21 5.39
CA PHE A 19 -9.71 17.31 4.60
C PHE A 19 -8.19 17.21 4.49
N VAL A 20 -7.64 17.81 3.44
CA VAL A 20 -6.18 17.83 3.26
C VAL A 20 -5.60 18.97 4.09
N TRP A 21 -4.68 18.64 5.01
CA TRP A 21 -3.93 19.65 5.74
C TRP A 21 -2.91 20.30 4.80
N THR A 22 -3.00 21.61 4.62
CA THR A 22 -2.03 22.40 3.87
C THR A 22 -1.15 23.17 4.84
N SER A 23 0.17 22.96 4.77
CA SER A 23 1.15 23.76 5.51
C SER A 23 1.90 24.70 4.57
N GLU A 24 2.48 25.77 5.12
CA GLU A 24 3.32 26.70 4.36
C GLU A 24 4.75 26.17 4.11
N ALA A 25 5.06 24.96 4.57
CA ALA A 25 6.37 24.33 4.40
C ALA A 25 6.68 24.01 2.93
N LYS A 26 7.97 24.12 2.56
CA LYS A 26 8.45 23.87 1.19
C LYS A 26 8.17 22.44 0.69
N ASP A 27 8.26 21.44 1.57
CA ASP A 27 7.95 20.04 1.26
C ASP A 27 6.60 19.67 1.89
N LYS A 28 5.52 19.89 1.15
CA LYS A 28 4.15 19.66 1.63
C LYS A 28 3.85 18.16 1.69
N ALA A 29 3.79 17.62 2.89
CA ALA A 29 3.14 16.34 3.10
C ALA A 29 1.62 16.50 2.95
N ALA A 30 1.01 15.84 1.98
CA ALA A 30 -0.43 15.78 1.83
C ALA A 30 -1.00 14.83 2.90
N VAL A 31 -1.26 15.35 4.10
CA VAL A 31 -1.84 14.58 5.20
C VAL A 31 -3.33 14.85 5.26
N HIS A 32 -4.12 13.78 5.25
CA HIS A 32 -5.55 13.86 5.48
C HIS A 32 -5.84 13.91 6.98
N CYS A 33 -6.58 14.92 7.42
CA CYS A 33 -6.94 15.15 8.81
C CYS A 33 -8.45 15.13 9.00
N VAL A 34 -8.87 14.92 10.24
CA VAL A 34 -10.24 15.12 10.73
C VAL A 34 -10.18 15.95 12.01
N ILE A 35 -11.23 16.72 12.29
CA ILE A 35 -11.38 17.43 13.56
C ILE A 35 -12.63 16.90 14.22
N VAL A 36 -12.52 16.48 15.48
CA VAL A 36 -13.63 15.92 16.24
C VAL A 36 -13.72 16.62 17.60
N GLY A 37 -14.89 17.20 17.86
CA GLY A 37 -15.25 17.73 19.17
C GLY A 37 -16.20 16.74 19.87
N PHE A 38 -15.90 16.45 21.12
CA PHE A 38 -16.68 15.50 21.92
C PHE A 38 -16.78 15.95 23.40
N THR A 39 -17.74 15.40 24.10
CA THR A 39 -17.90 15.55 25.54
C THR A 39 -17.87 14.20 26.25
N CYS A 40 -17.65 14.20 27.57
CA CYS A 40 -17.85 13.03 28.40
C CYS A 40 -19.25 13.09 29.05
N GLY A 41 -20.08 12.10 28.80
CA GLY A 41 -21.48 12.06 29.16
C GLY A 41 -22.40 12.48 28.02
N THR A 42 -23.70 12.38 28.23
CA THR A 42 -24.71 12.71 27.23
C THR A 42 -24.77 14.21 26.95
N SER A 43 -24.57 14.60 25.70
CA SER A 43 -24.73 15.99 25.29
C SER A 43 -26.17 16.26 24.83
N SER A 44 -26.73 17.42 25.28
CA SER A 44 -27.98 17.95 24.77
C SER A 44 -27.81 18.92 23.60
N ARG A 45 -26.56 19.12 23.15
CA ARG A 45 -26.25 20.05 22.06
C ARG A 45 -26.63 19.48 20.71
N THR A 46 -26.96 20.38 19.78
CA THR A 46 -27.16 20.02 18.39
C THR A 46 -25.86 19.51 17.78
N LYS A 47 -25.90 18.29 17.22
CA LYS A 47 -24.72 17.69 16.60
C LYS A 47 -24.53 18.18 15.18
N LEU A 48 -23.28 18.49 14.81
CA LEU A 48 -22.93 19.05 13.51
C LEU A 48 -21.89 18.18 12.80
N LEU A 49 -22.20 17.80 11.58
CA LEU A 49 -21.28 17.10 10.70
C LEU A 49 -20.88 18.01 9.54
N PHE A 50 -19.58 18.28 9.41
CA PHE A 50 -19.02 19.13 8.37
C PHE A 50 -18.35 18.31 7.28
N GLU A 51 -18.66 18.62 6.03
CA GLU A 51 -18.06 18.03 4.85
C GLU A 51 -17.73 19.14 3.85
N SER A 52 -16.46 19.41 3.69
CA SER A 52 -15.97 20.60 2.96
C SER A 52 -16.55 21.90 3.55
N GLU A 53 -17.23 22.71 2.74
CA GLU A 53 -17.87 23.96 3.16
C GLU A 53 -19.32 23.81 3.65
N ARG A 54 -19.83 22.58 3.68
CA ARG A 54 -21.21 22.29 4.08
C ARG A 54 -21.25 21.73 5.49
N SER A 55 -22.30 22.11 6.22
CA SER A 55 -22.62 21.50 7.51
C SER A 55 -24.02 20.91 7.48
N LYS A 56 -24.18 19.81 8.20
CA LYS A 56 -25.47 19.13 8.37
C LYS A 56 -25.74 18.95 9.85
N ILE A 57 -26.95 19.28 10.30
CA ILE A 57 -27.45 18.90 11.62
C ILE A 57 -27.76 17.40 11.57
N VAL A 58 -27.27 16.67 12.55
CA VAL A 58 -27.44 15.22 12.65
C VAL A 58 -27.90 14.83 14.05
N SER A 59 -28.55 13.69 14.17
CA SER A 59 -28.99 13.17 15.47
C SER A 59 -27.88 12.38 16.18
N HIS A 60 -26.95 11.82 15.41
CA HIS A 60 -25.91 10.95 15.92
C HIS A 60 -24.63 11.09 15.08
N ILE A 61 -23.47 10.94 15.72
CA ILE A 61 -22.17 10.86 15.01
C ILE A 61 -21.40 9.67 15.59
N ASN A 62 -21.24 8.62 14.78
CA ASN A 62 -20.53 7.43 15.20
C ASN A 62 -19.00 7.55 15.03
N GLY A 63 -18.25 6.56 15.44
CA GLY A 63 -16.78 6.52 15.34
C GLY A 63 -16.20 6.56 13.93
N TYR A 64 -17.02 6.41 12.89
CA TYR A 64 -16.64 6.58 11.48
C TYR A 64 -17.02 7.97 10.94
N LEU A 65 -17.44 8.87 11.82
CA LEU A 65 -17.91 10.23 11.50
C LEU A 65 -19.07 10.22 10.51
N LEU A 66 -20.04 9.34 10.75
CA LEU A 66 -21.28 9.20 9.98
C LEU A 66 -22.48 9.46 10.86
N ASP A 67 -23.55 10.01 10.25
CA ASP A 67 -24.89 10.11 10.86
C ASP A 67 -25.53 8.72 10.86
N ALA A 68 -25.12 7.88 11.79
CA ALA A 68 -25.56 6.50 11.90
C ALA A 68 -25.36 5.98 13.34
N PRO A 69 -26.07 4.92 13.75
CA PRO A 69 -25.85 4.28 15.06
C PRO A 69 -24.39 3.84 15.27
N GLU A 70 -24.02 3.68 16.53
CA GLU A 70 -22.70 3.14 16.88
C GLU A 70 -22.49 1.75 16.28
N MET A 71 -21.41 1.61 15.55
CA MET A 71 -20.98 0.36 14.95
C MET A 71 -19.45 0.24 15.02
N PHE A 72 -18.97 -0.93 15.36
CA PHE A 72 -17.53 -1.21 15.37
C PHE A 72 -17.21 -2.40 14.48
N ILE A 73 -16.39 -2.15 13.46
CA ILE A 73 -15.85 -3.21 12.61
C ILE A 73 -14.64 -3.82 13.32
N ASN A 74 -14.79 -5.06 13.77
CA ASN A 74 -13.71 -5.80 14.39
C ASN A 74 -12.77 -6.38 13.33
N SER A 75 -11.48 -6.49 13.68
CA SER A 75 -10.52 -7.21 12.86
C SER A 75 -10.93 -8.70 12.75
N ARG A 76 -10.81 -9.26 11.58
CA ARG A 76 -11.17 -10.66 11.28
C ARG A 76 -10.03 -11.35 10.57
N GLY A 77 -9.86 -12.63 10.83
CA GLY A 77 -8.92 -13.50 10.12
C GLY A 77 -9.45 -14.04 8.79
N SER A 78 -10.78 -13.93 8.55
CA SER A 78 -11.42 -14.41 7.32
C SER A 78 -12.43 -13.38 6.79
N ALA A 79 -12.71 -13.43 5.50
CA ALA A 79 -13.75 -12.63 4.85
C ALA A 79 -15.15 -12.99 5.38
N LEU A 80 -16.09 -12.06 5.27
CA LEU A 80 -17.52 -12.27 5.61
C LEU A 80 -18.21 -13.18 4.60
N HIS A 81 -17.75 -13.19 3.37
CA HIS A 81 -18.30 -13.94 2.25
C HIS A 81 -17.21 -14.81 1.61
N GLU A 82 -17.60 -15.80 0.83
CA GLU A 82 -16.70 -16.69 0.07
C GLU A 82 -16.11 -15.97 -1.14
N TYR A 83 -15.27 -14.98 -0.89
CA TYR A 83 -14.47 -14.32 -1.93
C TYR A 83 -13.05 -14.88 -1.95
N PRO A 84 -12.37 -14.82 -3.10
CA PRO A 84 -10.95 -15.13 -3.18
C PRO A 84 -10.15 -14.33 -2.15
N SER A 85 -9.24 -14.99 -1.44
CA SER A 85 -8.39 -14.32 -0.45
C SER A 85 -7.49 -13.28 -1.10
N ILE A 86 -7.41 -12.10 -0.47
CA ILE A 86 -6.39 -11.12 -0.82
C ILE A 86 -5.06 -11.60 -0.23
N VAL A 87 -4.10 -11.87 -1.08
CA VAL A 87 -2.76 -12.28 -0.68
C VAL A 87 -1.74 -11.20 -1.03
N GLN A 88 -0.68 -11.12 -0.23
CA GLN A 88 0.42 -10.22 -0.53
C GLN A 88 1.19 -10.74 -1.75
N GLY A 89 1.40 -9.89 -2.75
CA GLY A 89 2.24 -10.19 -3.90
C GLY A 89 3.72 -10.33 -3.53
N ASN A 90 4.52 -10.76 -4.48
CA ASN A 90 5.96 -10.91 -4.31
C ASN A 90 6.64 -9.55 -4.15
N LYS A 91 7.55 -9.44 -3.17
CA LYS A 91 8.44 -8.30 -2.98
C LYS A 91 9.85 -8.72 -3.40
N PRO A 92 10.43 -8.15 -4.46
CA PRO A 92 11.69 -8.65 -5.00
C PRO A 92 12.89 -8.40 -4.08
N TRP A 93 12.91 -7.32 -3.29
CA TRP A 93 14.06 -6.93 -2.46
C TRP A 93 15.38 -7.02 -3.23
N ASP A 94 15.41 -6.39 -4.40
CA ASP A 94 16.39 -6.62 -5.45
C ASP A 94 17.23 -5.38 -5.77
N GLY A 95 16.97 -4.24 -5.11
CA GLY A 95 17.61 -2.97 -5.44
C GLY A 95 17.27 -2.45 -6.84
N GLY A 96 16.22 -2.99 -7.47
CA GLY A 96 15.82 -2.64 -8.83
C GLY A 96 16.43 -3.53 -9.92
N TYR A 97 17.35 -4.43 -9.57
CA TYR A 97 18.05 -5.24 -10.55
C TYR A 97 17.18 -6.29 -11.27
N LEU A 98 16.11 -6.76 -10.65
CA LEU A 98 15.19 -7.72 -11.29
C LEU A 98 14.09 -7.03 -12.12
N ILE A 99 13.90 -5.74 -11.93
CA ILE A 99 12.89 -4.98 -12.67
C ILE A 99 13.51 -4.43 -13.95
N LEU A 100 12.76 -4.51 -15.05
CA LEU A 100 13.17 -4.06 -16.38
C LEU A 100 12.20 -3.00 -16.88
N SER A 101 12.71 -1.91 -17.43
CA SER A 101 11.93 -1.03 -18.30
C SER A 101 11.61 -1.69 -19.63
N ILE A 102 10.83 -1.04 -20.46
CA ILE A 102 10.56 -1.53 -21.83
C ILE A 102 11.85 -1.56 -22.65
N GLU A 103 12.67 -0.54 -22.51
CA GLU A 103 13.95 -0.36 -23.21
C GLU A 103 14.93 -1.46 -22.80
N GLU A 104 15.16 -1.64 -21.49
CA GLU A 104 16.05 -2.69 -20.95
C GLU A 104 15.59 -4.10 -21.36
N ARG A 105 14.27 -4.33 -21.39
CA ARG A 105 13.73 -5.60 -21.90
C ARG A 105 14.07 -5.81 -23.37
N ASN A 106 13.87 -4.79 -24.19
CA ASN A 106 14.12 -4.90 -25.63
C ASN A 106 15.61 -5.10 -25.91
N GLU A 107 16.49 -4.34 -25.27
CA GLU A 107 17.94 -4.52 -25.37
C GLU A 107 18.40 -5.94 -24.98
N LEU A 108 17.82 -6.50 -23.90
CA LEU A 108 18.12 -7.86 -23.48
C LEU A 108 17.66 -8.90 -24.50
N LEU A 109 16.47 -8.70 -25.09
CA LEU A 109 15.93 -9.60 -26.10
C LEU A 109 16.67 -9.51 -27.46
N ASP A 110 17.11 -8.32 -27.82
CA ASP A 110 17.91 -8.09 -29.07
C ASP A 110 19.25 -8.83 -28.99
N LYS A 111 19.87 -8.84 -27.81
CA LYS A 111 21.15 -9.55 -27.59
C LYS A 111 20.99 -11.04 -27.33
N TYR A 112 19.95 -11.41 -26.59
CA TYR A 112 19.70 -12.78 -26.12
C TYR A 112 18.21 -13.12 -26.27
N PRO A 113 17.74 -13.44 -27.48
CA PRO A 113 16.32 -13.75 -27.74
C PRO A 113 15.78 -14.88 -26.85
N GLU A 114 16.62 -15.84 -26.48
CA GLU A 114 16.28 -16.96 -25.60
C GLU A 114 15.93 -16.51 -24.15
N SER A 115 16.25 -15.26 -23.79
CA SER A 115 15.91 -14.71 -22.48
C SER A 115 14.42 -14.39 -22.31
N GLU A 116 13.61 -14.40 -23.37
CA GLU A 116 12.18 -14.09 -23.33
C GLU A 116 11.43 -14.96 -22.31
N LYS A 117 11.78 -16.22 -22.21
CA LYS A 117 11.16 -17.16 -21.25
C LYS A 117 11.35 -16.76 -19.79
N TYR A 118 12.37 -15.96 -19.49
CA TYR A 118 12.66 -15.45 -18.13
C TYR A 118 11.99 -14.11 -17.81
N ILE A 119 11.41 -13.46 -18.80
CA ILE A 119 10.82 -12.13 -18.63
C ILE A 119 9.31 -12.26 -18.45
N LYS A 120 8.79 -11.65 -17.37
CA LYS A 120 7.35 -11.61 -17.09
C LYS A 120 6.90 -10.16 -16.89
N PRO A 121 5.63 -9.84 -17.21
CA PRO A 121 5.07 -8.54 -16.84
C PRO A 121 5.15 -8.33 -15.33
N PHE A 122 5.59 -7.14 -14.91
CA PHE A 122 5.56 -6.71 -13.52
C PHE A 122 4.42 -5.70 -13.34
N ILE A 123 3.45 -6.06 -12.48
CA ILE A 123 2.26 -5.25 -12.22
C ILE A 123 2.20 -4.95 -10.72
N GLY A 124 2.56 -3.73 -10.35
CA GLY A 124 2.31 -3.18 -9.03
C GLY A 124 1.15 -2.18 -9.07
N SER A 125 0.84 -1.54 -7.94
CA SER A 125 -0.21 -0.52 -7.87
C SER A 125 0.05 0.66 -8.81
N TYR A 126 1.31 1.09 -8.92
CA TYR A 126 1.70 2.18 -9.82
C TYR A 126 1.42 1.85 -11.29
N GLU A 127 1.81 0.65 -11.74
CA GLU A 127 1.59 0.18 -13.11
C GLU A 127 0.10 0.04 -13.41
N PHE A 128 -0.64 -0.56 -12.47
CA PHE A 128 -2.08 -0.77 -12.62
C PHE A 128 -2.85 0.56 -12.72
N ILE A 129 -2.59 1.50 -11.82
CA ILE A 129 -3.32 2.78 -11.76
C ILE A 129 -2.97 3.68 -12.95
N ASN A 130 -1.70 3.68 -13.39
CA ASN A 130 -1.21 4.60 -14.41
C ASN A 130 -1.11 3.97 -15.82
N GLY A 131 -1.52 2.72 -16.00
CA GLY A 131 -1.41 2.01 -17.28
C GLY A 131 0.04 1.84 -17.76
N LYS A 132 1.01 1.84 -16.85
CA LYS A 132 2.43 1.70 -17.20
C LYS A 132 2.81 0.25 -17.38
N LYS A 133 3.84 0.02 -18.21
CA LYS A 133 4.37 -1.33 -18.44
C LYS A 133 5.79 -1.41 -17.90
N ARG A 134 6.02 -2.38 -17.03
CA ARG A 134 7.34 -2.83 -16.60
C ARG A 134 7.39 -4.35 -16.66
N TYR A 135 8.58 -4.89 -16.61
CA TYR A 135 8.84 -6.32 -16.65
C TYR A 135 9.75 -6.72 -15.50
N CYS A 136 9.86 -8.00 -15.26
CA CYS A 136 10.84 -8.52 -14.31
C CYS A 136 11.46 -9.82 -14.81
N LEU A 137 12.68 -10.07 -14.35
CA LEU A 137 13.31 -11.39 -14.48
C LEU A 137 12.66 -12.34 -13.47
N TRP A 138 12.08 -13.43 -13.95
CA TRP A 138 11.42 -14.44 -13.16
C TRP A 138 12.11 -15.79 -13.35
N LEU A 139 13.01 -16.14 -12.42
CA LEU A 139 13.87 -17.31 -12.51
C LEU A 139 13.43 -18.46 -11.56
N LYS A 140 12.25 -18.33 -10.93
CA LYS A 140 11.73 -19.35 -10.02
C LYS A 140 11.51 -20.67 -10.77
N GLY A 141 12.16 -21.74 -10.28
CA GLY A 141 12.03 -23.09 -10.86
C GLY A 141 12.88 -23.32 -12.11
N ILE A 142 13.74 -22.38 -12.49
CA ILE A 142 14.64 -22.49 -13.64
C ILE A 142 16.03 -22.87 -13.14
N SER A 143 16.67 -23.84 -13.80
CA SER A 143 18.02 -24.24 -13.45
C SER A 143 19.02 -23.13 -13.73
N PRO A 144 19.95 -22.83 -12.80
CA PRO A 144 21.01 -21.84 -13.05
C PRO A 144 21.84 -22.12 -14.30
N ALA A 145 21.97 -23.37 -14.72
CA ALA A 145 22.69 -23.74 -15.93
C ALA A 145 22.08 -23.13 -17.21
N GLU A 146 20.77 -22.82 -17.20
CA GLU A 146 20.07 -22.29 -18.36
C GLU A 146 20.34 -20.81 -18.62
N TYR A 147 20.60 -19.99 -17.58
CA TYR A 147 20.79 -18.55 -17.71
C TYR A 147 22.21 -18.06 -17.39
N ARG A 148 23.11 -18.93 -16.89
CA ARG A 148 24.52 -18.57 -16.60
C ARG A 148 25.28 -18.13 -17.86
N GLY A 149 24.86 -18.55 -19.03
CA GLY A 149 25.43 -18.14 -20.32
C GLY A 149 25.03 -16.72 -20.75
N ILE A 150 24.14 -16.05 -20.02
CA ILE A 150 23.66 -14.70 -20.33
C ILE A 150 24.30 -13.71 -19.34
N PRO A 151 25.36 -12.98 -19.73
CA PRO A 151 26.12 -12.11 -18.83
C PRO A 151 25.26 -11.05 -18.14
N GLU A 152 24.33 -10.42 -18.86
CA GLU A 152 23.46 -9.38 -18.34
C GLU A 152 22.52 -9.89 -17.23
N ILE A 153 22.05 -11.13 -17.33
CA ILE A 153 21.26 -11.76 -16.26
C ILE A 153 22.14 -12.00 -15.03
N MET A 154 23.37 -12.49 -15.24
CA MET A 154 24.31 -12.75 -14.14
C MET A 154 24.73 -11.46 -13.42
N GLU A 155 24.98 -10.39 -14.16
CA GLU A 155 25.28 -9.08 -13.60
C GLU A 155 24.14 -8.59 -12.70
N ARG A 156 22.90 -8.67 -13.17
CA ARG A 156 21.71 -8.31 -12.41
C ARG A 156 21.56 -9.16 -11.14
N LEU A 157 21.78 -10.48 -11.23
CA LEU A 157 21.72 -11.36 -10.07
C LEU A 157 22.81 -11.05 -9.03
N ASN A 158 24.01 -10.72 -9.46
CA ASN A 158 25.07 -10.26 -8.56
C ASN A 158 24.68 -8.97 -7.83
N GLY A 159 24.07 -8.01 -8.54
CA GLY A 159 23.51 -6.79 -7.95
C GLY A 159 22.42 -7.07 -6.91
N VAL A 160 21.55 -8.03 -7.17
CA VAL A 160 20.54 -8.50 -6.19
C VAL A 160 21.22 -9.05 -4.94
N ALA A 161 22.19 -9.96 -5.12
CA ALA A 161 22.89 -10.59 -4.00
C ALA A 161 23.61 -9.53 -3.15
N ASP A 162 24.29 -8.57 -3.77
CA ASP A 162 24.96 -7.48 -3.07
C ASP A 162 23.98 -6.57 -2.31
N THR A 163 22.84 -6.27 -2.92
CA THR A 163 21.78 -5.49 -2.26
C THR A 163 21.26 -6.23 -1.03
N ARG A 164 21.01 -7.52 -1.14
CA ARG A 164 20.50 -8.35 -0.04
C ARG A 164 21.51 -8.48 1.09
N ARG A 165 22.80 -8.65 0.80
CA ARG A 165 23.86 -8.69 1.81
C ARG A 165 24.00 -7.38 2.60
N LYS A 166 23.77 -6.25 1.95
CA LYS A 166 23.86 -4.90 2.57
C LYS A 166 22.62 -4.51 3.39
N THR A 167 21.50 -5.23 3.28
CA THR A 167 20.30 -4.89 4.05
C THR A 167 20.46 -5.15 5.54
N LYS A 168 19.74 -4.41 6.38
CA LYS A 168 19.71 -4.66 7.84
C LYS A 168 18.76 -5.79 8.23
N THR A 169 17.93 -6.29 7.31
CA THR A 169 16.93 -7.32 7.56
C THR A 169 17.53 -8.71 7.40
N VAL A 170 17.75 -9.41 8.50
CA VAL A 170 18.38 -10.75 8.53
C VAL A 170 17.69 -11.74 7.58
N ALA A 171 16.36 -11.78 7.58
CA ALA A 171 15.59 -12.67 6.70
C ALA A 171 15.80 -12.40 5.19
N VAL A 172 16.27 -11.21 4.82
CA VAL A 172 16.61 -10.86 3.43
C VAL A 172 18.07 -11.21 3.14
N GLN A 173 18.97 -11.02 4.12
CA GLN A 173 20.39 -11.39 3.98
C GLN A 173 20.58 -12.88 3.70
N THR A 174 19.78 -13.74 4.33
CA THR A 174 19.83 -15.21 4.11
C THR A 174 19.39 -15.65 2.72
N GLN A 175 18.84 -14.76 1.92
CA GLN A 175 18.40 -14.99 0.54
C GLN A 175 19.39 -14.44 -0.52
N ALA A 176 20.56 -13.99 -0.09
CA ALA A 176 21.59 -13.38 -0.94
C ALA A 176 22.45 -14.40 -1.68
#